data_89cf821895809f6f64dae07dde48741e
#
_entry.id   89cf821895809f6f64dae07dde48741e
#
_cell.length_a   1.000
_cell.length_b   1.000
_cell.length_c   1.000
_cell.angle_alpha   90.00
_cell.angle_beta   90.00
_cell.angle_gamma   90.00
#
_symmetry.space_group_name_H-M   'P 1'
#
loop_
_entity.id
_entity.type
_entity.pdbx_description
1 polymer ?
#
loop_
_entity_poly.entity_id
_entity_poly.type
_entity_poly.pdbx_seq_one_letter_code
_entity_poly.pdbx_strand_id
1 'polypeptide(L)'
;MADQKAFAAGRVSVWWVPAGGIANINAPTAAEINAGVPLSDAVAWENYELAASESDSVDDRSLMDRGNATSRGAAQFGGTLSFFRPSDPTDMTHPYSQAFAAFRTPRAYGYLVTRVLQNAEGVQDPAAAGQDVSVFYFVADTFIDDTEGDDSVKFTVNFQPQGQLAVYTKVAGGTIAATPTTLSLEVGEVGKVVARVNGRDVSAGARWTTSDPEVAAVNTHGVVRGVDTGTATITATYPGATGTAECEVTVSAP
;
A
#
# COMPACT_ATOMS: atom_id res chain seq x y z
N MET A 1 26.63 -27.94 6.15
CA MET A 1 25.40 -27.35 5.48
C MET A 1 25.07 -26.10 6.26
N ALA A 2 25.04 -24.95 5.60
CA ALA A 2 24.55 -23.72 6.23
C ALA A 2 23.09 -23.94 6.62
N ASP A 3 22.70 -23.48 7.81
CA ASP A 3 21.31 -23.51 8.26
C ASP A 3 20.48 -22.63 7.33
N GLN A 4 19.52 -23.21 6.63
CA GLN A 4 18.64 -22.49 5.69
C GLN A 4 17.38 -21.95 6.38
N LYS A 5 17.33 -21.95 7.71
CA LYS A 5 16.21 -21.35 8.46
C LYS A 5 16.23 -19.84 8.30
N ALA A 6 15.09 -19.30 7.92
CA ALA A 6 14.87 -17.87 7.85
C ALA A 6 14.30 -17.34 9.17
N PHE A 7 14.79 -16.19 9.62
CA PHE A 7 14.26 -15.49 10.79
C PHE A 7 13.30 -14.39 10.34
N ALA A 8 12.11 -14.35 10.94
CA ALA A 8 11.07 -13.37 10.60
C ALA A 8 11.29 -12.01 11.28
N ALA A 9 12.08 -11.95 12.36
CA ALA A 9 12.34 -10.71 13.10
C ALA A 9 12.92 -9.62 12.17
N GLY A 10 12.29 -8.44 12.14
CA GLY A 10 12.68 -7.32 11.30
C GLY A 10 12.45 -7.54 9.79
N ARG A 11 11.74 -8.61 9.39
CA ARG A 11 11.52 -8.98 7.98
C ARG A 11 10.05 -9.19 7.62
N VAL A 12 9.14 -8.65 8.42
CA VAL A 12 7.71 -8.62 8.12
C VAL A 12 7.33 -7.19 7.77
N SER A 13 6.82 -7.00 6.57
CA SER A 13 6.28 -5.72 6.14
C SER A 13 4.77 -5.78 6.13
N VAL A 14 4.13 -4.73 6.67
CA VAL A 14 2.67 -4.61 6.76
C VAL A 14 2.25 -3.25 6.23
N TRP A 15 1.22 -3.23 5.39
CA TRP A 15 0.59 -2.01 4.87
C TRP A 15 -0.90 -2.04 5.16
N TRP A 16 -1.46 -0.87 5.43
CA TRP A 16 -2.89 -0.64 5.41
C TRP A 16 -3.29 0.10 4.14
N VAL A 17 -4.06 -0.53 3.29
CA VAL A 17 -4.61 0.08 2.07
C VAL A 17 -6.10 0.29 2.27
N PRO A 18 -6.62 1.53 2.26
CA PRO A 18 -8.04 1.80 2.41
C PRO A 18 -8.90 1.08 1.36
N ALA A 19 -10.16 0.83 1.69
CA ALA A 19 -11.12 0.18 0.78
C ALA A 19 -11.16 0.88 -0.60
N GLY A 20 -11.20 0.06 -1.65
CA GLY A 20 -11.09 0.53 -3.04
C GLY A 20 -9.66 0.85 -3.49
N GLY A 21 -8.67 0.74 -2.59
CA GLY A 21 -7.26 0.97 -2.93
C GLY A 21 -6.60 -0.21 -3.65
N ILE A 22 -7.18 -1.41 -3.59
CA ILE A 22 -6.74 -2.60 -4.35
C ILE A 22 -7.89 -3.02 -5.27
N ALA A 23 -7.65 -3.05 -6.57
CA ALA A 23 -8.65 -3.43 -7.57
C ALA A 23 -8.82 -4.96 -7.67
N ASN A 24 -7.73 -5.71 -7.52
CA ASN A 24 -7.74 -7.17 -7.57
C ASN A 24 -6.81 -7.75 -6.49
N ILE A 25 -7.39 -8.37 -5.47
CA ILE A 25 -6.62 -8.96 -4.37
C ILE A 25 -5.72 -10.12 -4.80
N ASN A 26 -6.06 -10.82 -5.89
CA ASN A 26 -5.27 -11.93 -6.42
C ASN A 26 -4.10 -11.47 -7.31
N ALA A 27 -4.04 -10.19 -7.63
CA ALA A 27 -2.97 -9.57 -8.39
C ALA A 27 -2.85 -8.07 -8.00
N PRO A 28 -2.58 -7.76 -6.71
CA PRO A 28 -2.42 -6.38 -6.27
C PRO A 28 -1.19 -5.77 -6.93
N THR A 29 -1.25 -4.53 -7.35
CA THR A 29 -0.10 -3.86 -7.94
C THR A 29 0.80 -3.26 -6.86
N ALA A 30 2.09 -3.16 -7.14
CA ALA A 30 3.04 -2.48 -6.25
C ALA A 30 2.61 -1.03 -5.96
N ALA A 31 2.04 -0.34 -6.96
CA ALA A 31 1.54 1.02 -6.82
C ALA A 31 0.35 1.12 -5.85
N GLU A 32 -0.58 0.16 -5.89
CA GLU A 32 -1.72 0.11 -4.97
C GLU A 32 -1.27 -0.13 -3.53
N ILE A 33 -0.33 -1.06 -3.32
CA ILE A 33 0.20 -1.37 -1.99
C ILE A 33 0.97 -0.17 -1.42
N ASN A 34 1.86 0.42 -2.22
CA ASN A 34 2.71 1.54 -1.81
C ASN A 34 1.95 2.86 -1.61
N ALA A 35 0.71 2.96 -2.14
CA ALA A 35 -0.19 4.07 -1.83
C ALA A 35 -0.89 3.92 -0.46
N GLY A 36 -0.75 2.76 0.18
CA GLY A 36 -1.22 2.51 1.53
C GLY A 36 -0.31 3.11 2.60
N VAL A 37 -0.73 3.00 3.85
CA VAL A 37 0.05 3.43 5.02
C VAL A 37 1.00 2.30 5.40
N PRO A 38 2.34 2.53 5.44
CA PRO A 38 3.28 1.55 5.97
C PRO A 38 3.11 1.44 7.48
N LEU A 39 2.97 0.22 7.99
CA LEU A 39 2.64 -0.02 9.41
C LEU A 39 3.75 -0.73 10.19
N SER A 40 4.75 -1.32 9.52
CA SER A 40 5.71 -2.23 10.18
C SER A 40 6.44 -1.61 11.36
N ASP A 41 6.83 -0.33 11.23
CA ASP A 41 7.54 0.38 12.31
C ASP A 41 6.61 0.76 13.48
N ALA A 42 5.31 0.81 13.23
CA ALA A 42 4.32 1.16 14.24
C ALA A 42 3.73 -0.04 14.98
N VAL A 43 3.84 -1.26 14.42
CA VAL A 43 3.29 -2.48 15.01
C VAL A 43 4.22 -3.02 16.10
N ALA A 44 3.68 -3.29 17.28
CA ALA A 44 4.39 -3.98 18.35
C ALA A 44 4.44 -5.49 18.03
N TRP A 45 5.66 -6.06 18.02
CA TRP A 45 5.90 -7.46 17.67
C TRP A 45 5.17 -8.46 18.57
N GLU A 46 5.08 -8.18 19.84
CA GLU A 46 4.55 -9.10 20.85
C GLU A 46 3.08 -9.50 20.65
N ASN A 47 2.29 -8.64 20.00
CA ASN A 47 0.86 -8.85 19.74
C ASN A 47 0.56 -8.85 18.23
N TYR A 48 1.52 -9.32 17.42
CA TYR A 48 1.29 -9.49 16.00
C TYR A 48 0.55 -10.80 15.74
N GLU A 49 -0.75 -10.72 15.56
CA GLU A 49 -1.59 -11.83 15.15
C GLU A 49 -2.31 -11.47 13.85
N LEU A 50 -1.81 -11.96 12.74
CA LEU A 50 -2.44 -11.84 11.43
C LEU A 50 -2.24 -13.14 10.67
N ALA A 51 -3.28 -13.96 10.59
CA ALA A 51 -3.19 -15.27 9.99
C ALA A 51 -4.53 -15.72 9.37
N ALA A 52 -4.41 -16.55 8.33
CA ALA A 52 -5.47 -17.45 7.97
C ALA A 52 -5.51 -18.60 8.99
N SER A 53 -6.67 -18.90 9.51
CA SER A 53 -6.93 -20.05 10.38
C SER A 53 -7.46 -21.24 9.57
N GLU A 54 -7.67 -22.38 10.22
CA GLU A 54 -8.28 -23.53 9.57
C GLU A 54 -9.64 -23.16 8.98
N SER A 55 -9.89 -23.60 7.75
CA SER A 55 -11.18 -23.42 7.10
C SER A 55 -12.23 -24.29 7.78
N ASP A 56 -13.48 -23.86 7.78
CA ASP A 56 -14.58 -24.71 8.17
C ASP A 56 -14.58 -25.97 7.33
N SER A 57 -14.99 -27.10 7.93
CA SER A 57 -15.19 -28.35 7.23
C SER A 57 -16.69 -28.62 7.06
N VAL A 58 -17.09 -29.00 5.88
CA VAL A 58 -18.46 -29.42 5.58
C VAL A 58 -18.46 -30.93 5.44
N ASP A 59 -19.35 -31.61 6.13
CA ASP A 59 -19.55 -33.05 6.01
C ASP A 59 -20.32 -33.34 4.70
N ASP A 60 -19.63 -33.91 3.72
CA ASP A 60 -20.16 -34.22 2.39
C ASP A 60 -20.49 -35.72 2.21
N ARG A 61 -20.64 -36.46 3.30
CA ARG A 61 -20.93 -37.90 3.24
C ARG A 61 -22.32 -38.18 2.73
N SER A 62 -22.42 -39.06 1.77
CA SER A 62 -23.67 -39.72 1.41
C SER A 62 -23.94 -40.90 2.34
N LEU A 63 -25.18 -41.40 2.37
CA LEU A 63 -25.56 -42.60 3.13
C LEU A 63 -24.82 -43.87 2.66
N MET A 64 -24.19 -43.83 1.48
CA MET A 64 -23.44 -44.94 0.89
C MET A 64 -21.94 -44.87 1.13
N ASP A 65 -21.43 -43.74 1.70
CA ASP A 65 -20.03 -43.56 1.96
C ASP A 65 -19.59 -44.30 3.23
N ARG A 66 -18.52 -45.10 3.09
CA ARG A 66 -17.94 -45.87 4.21
C ARG A 66 -16.85 -45.17 4.98
N GLY A 67 -16.44 -43.98 4.54
CA GLY A 67 -15.37 -43.18 5.14
C GLY A 67 -15.80 -41.74 5.40
N ASN A 68 -14.94 -40.99 6.06
CA ASN A 68 -15.14 -39.56 6.23
C ASN A 68 -14.85 -38.85 4.89
N ALA A 69 -15.85 -38.15 4.37
CA ALA A 69 -15.70 -37.22 3.25
C ALA A 69 -16.04 -35.82 3.80
N THR A 70 -15.05 -34.94 3.82
CA THR A 70 -15.24 -33.55 4.21
C THR A 70 -14.72 -32.66 3.10
N SER A 71 -15.50 -31.66 2.71
CA SER A 71 -15.03 -30.60 1.83
C SER A 71 -14.68 -29.36 2.62
N ARG A 72 -13.79 -28.55 2.04
CA ARG A 72 -13.36 -27.28 2.62
C ARG A 72 -14.53 -26.28 2.55
N GLY A 73 -14.96 -25.78 3.71
CA GLY A 73 -15.92 -24.69 3.83
C GLY A 73 -15.28 -23.30 3.67
N ALA A 74 -15.87 -22.30 4.29
CA ALA A 74 -15.37 -20.92 4.24
C ALA A 74 -13.95 -20.81 4.79
N ALA A 75 -13.10 -20.00 4.14
CA ALA A 75 -11.80 -19.65 4.67
C ALA A 75 -11.97 -18.74 5.90
N GLN A 76 -11.36 -19.15 7.02
CA GLN A 76 -11.33 -18.34 8.23
C GLN A 76 -10.01 -17.56 8.29
N PHE A 77 -10.10 -16.29 8.65
CA PHE A 77 -8.94 -15.44 8.89
C PHE A 77 -9.31 -14.35 9.89
N GLY A 78 -8.32 -13.81 10.57
CA GLY A 78 -8.52 -12.77 11.55
C GLY A 78 -7.20 -12.09 11.86
N GLY A 79 -7.26 -11.03 12.64
CA GLY A 79 -6.06 -10.33 13.05
C GLY A 79 -6.31 -9.41 14.22
N THR A 80 -5.29 -9.32 15.07
CA THR A 80 -5.19 -8.32 16.13
C THR A 80 -3.79 -7.73 16.03
N LEU A 81 -3.71 -6.42 15.97
CA LEU A 81 -2.43 -5.70 15.94
C LEU A 81 -2.41 -4.65 17.04
N SER A 82 -1.32 -4.62 17.79
CA SER A 82 -1.03 -3.53 18.73
C SER A 82 -0.03 -2.58 18.10
N PHE A 83 -0.30 -1.29 18.25
CA PHE A 83 0.50 -0.22 17.68
C PHE A 83 1.04 0.69 18.78
N PHE A 84 2.23 1.21 18.59
CA PHE A 84 2.76 2.25 19.48
C PHE A 84 1.95 3.54 19.33
N ARG A 85 1.53 4.12 20.47
CA ARG A 85 0.81 5.37 20.51
C ARG A 85 1.74 6.55 20.23
N PRO A 86 1.42 7.45 19.27
CA PRO A 86 2.23 8.64 19.05
C PRO A 86 2.14 9.64 20.22
N SER A 87 3.25 10.25 20.58
CA SER A 87 3.28 11.38 21.52
C SER A 87 2.70 12.66 20.90
N ASP A 88 2.90 12.85 19.59
CA ASP A 88 2.28 13.89 18.79
C ASP A 88 1.51 13.26 17.62
N PRO A 89 0.17 13.15 17.72
CA PRO A 89 -0.64 12.57 16.66
C PRO A 89 -0.80 13.49 15.43
N THR A 90 -0.30 14.71 15.46
CA THR A 90 -0.36 15.67 14.34
C THR A 90 0.86 15.60 13.42
N ASP A 91 1.97 15.05 13.90
CA ASP A 91 3.18 14.85 13.10
C ASP A 91 3.04 13.64 12.17
N MET A 92 2.45 13.86 11.00
CA MET A 92 2.22 12.82 10.00
C MET A 92 3.49 12.35 9.27
N THR A 93 4.66 12.87 9.61
CA THR A 93 5.94 12.33 9.10
C THR A 93 6.34 11.05 9.85
N HIS A 94 5.79 10.86 11.06
CA HIS A 94 6.11 9.72 11.91
C HIS A 94 5.19 8.51 11.67
N PRO A 95 5.71 7.28 11.57
CA PRO A 95 4.91 6.07 11.30
C PRO A 95 3.84 5.82 12.36
N TYR A 96 4.10 6.12 13.65
CA TYR A 96 3.11 5.95 14.72
C TYR A 96 1.89 6.86 14.54
N SER A 97 2.09 8.11 14.12
CA SER A 97 1.01 9.06 13.86
C SER A 97 0.20 8.66 12.62
N GLN A 98 0.85 8.12 11.59
CA GLN A 98 0.17 7.61 10.40
C GLN A 98 -0.72 6.40 10.74
N ALA A 99 -0.21 5.44 11.53
CA ALA A 99 -0.98 4.29 12.00
C ALA A 99 -2.16 4.73 12.87
N PHE A 100 -1.93 5.64 13.82
CA PHE A 100 -3.00 6.17 14.67
C PHE A 100 -4.08 6.90 13.86
N ALA A 101 -3.69 7.72 12.88
CA ALA A 101 -4.62 8.43 12.01
C ALA A 101 -5.47 7.46 11.16
N ALA A 102 -4.90 6.32 10.73
CA ALA A 102 -5.59 5.31 9.95
C ALA A 102 -6.72 4.62 10.75
N PHE A 103 -6.53 4.41 12.07
CA PHE A 103 -7.44 3.61 12.89
C PHE A 103 -8.19 4.37 13.97
N ARG A 104 -7.91 5.67 14.20
CA ARG A 104 -8.63 6.49 15.19
C ARG A 104 -10.14 6.62 14.90
N THR A 105 -10.55 6.42 13.66
CA THR A 105 -11.95 6.40 13.26
C THR A 105 -12.43 4.95 13.20
N PRO A 106 -13.40 4.54 14.02
CA PRO A 106 -13.93 3.17 14.00
C PRO A 106 -14.52 2.80 12.64
N ARG A 107 -14.50 1.50 12.32
CA ARG A 107 -15.04 0.92 11.09
C ARG A 107 -14.30 1.37 9.82
N ALA A 108 -13.00 1.57 9.90
CA ALA A 108 -12.19 1.74 8.69
C ALA A 108 -12.16 0.43 7.90
N TYR A 109 -12.71 0.43 6.69
CA TYR A 109 -12.62 -0.70 5.76
C TYR A 109 -11.34 -0.60 4.96
N GLY A 110 -10.65 -1.72 4.77
CA GLY A 110 -9.43 -1.75 3.97
C GLY A 110 -8.75 -3.10 3.94
N TYR A 111 -7.57 -3.10 3.35
CA TYR A 111 -6.75 -4.29 3.18
C TYR A 111 -5.53 -4.20 4.07
N LEU A 112 -5.27 -5.23 4.88
CA LEU A 112 -3.96 -5.49 5.44
C LEU A 112 -3.18 -6.32 4.42
N VAL A 113 -2.07 -5.77 3.96
CA VAL A 113 -1.15 -6.46 3.04
C VAL A 113 0.11 -6.80 3.80
N THR A 114 0.52 -8.07 3.76
CA THR A 114 1.72 -8.53 4.44
C THR A 114 2.71 -9.13 3.46
N ARG A 115 4.00 -8.86 3.69
CA ARG A 115 5.12 -9.45 2.98
C ARG A 115 6.12 -9.99 4.00
N VAL A 116 6.55 -11.24 3.83
CA VAL A 116 7.48 -11.90 4.74
C VAL A 116 8.78 -12.22 4.02
N LEU A 117 9.93 -11.91 4.64
CA LEU A 117 11.30 -12.27 4.23
C LEU A 117 11.83 -11.64 2.92
N GLN A 118 11.07 -10.78 2.24
CA GLN A 118 11.47 -10.21 0.94
C GLN A 118 11.93 -8.75 1.04
N ASN A 119 12.33 -8.31 2.22
CA ASN A 119 12.89 -7.00 2.52
C ASN A 119 14.25 -7.14 3.24
N ALA A 120 15.03 -6.06 3.25
CA ALA A 120 16.19 -5.96 4.12
C ALA A 120 15.75 -5.99 5.59
N GLU A 121 16.62 -6.54 6.46
CA GLU A 121 16.33 -6.61 7.90
C GLU A 121 16.21 -5.22 8.50
N GLY A 122 15.11 -4.97 9.23
CA GLY A 122 14.85 -3.70 9.89
C GLY A 122 14.44 -2.56 8.95
N VAL A 123 14.10 -2.85 7.68
CA VAL A 123 13.66 -1.86 6.70
C VAL A 123 12.37 -2.29 6.04
N GLN A 124 11.37 -1.41 6.02
CA GLN A 124 10.17 -1.60 5.21
C GLN A 124 10.40 -1.00 3.82
N ASP A 125 11.05 -1.77 2.93
CA ASP A 125 11.16 -1.39 1.53
C ASP A 125 9.78 -1.36 0.85
N PRO A 126 9.55 -0.47 -0.13
CA PRO A 126 8.36 -0.48 -0.95
C PRO A 126 8.09 -1.86 -1.58
N ALA A 127 6.82 -2.18 -1.77
CA ALA A 127 6.45 -3.39 -2.52
C ALA A 127 6.88 -3.26 -3.97
N ALA A 128 7.37 -4.36 -4.55
CA ALA A 128 7.83 -4.43 -5.92
C ALA A 128 7.15 -5.59 -6.67
N ALA A 129 7.02 -5.44 -7.99
CA ALA A 129 6.44 -6.48 -8.84
C ALA A 129 7.17 -7.82 -8.70
N GLY A 130 6.44 -8.93 -8.70
CA GLY A 130 6.96 -10.28 -8.57
C GLY A 130 7.15 -10.77 -7.13
N GLN A 131 7.07 -9.89 -6.13
CA GLN A 131 7.12 -10.29 -4.72
C GLN A 131 5.85 -11.04 -4.30
N ASP A 132 5.97 -11.92 -3.30
CA ASP A 132 4.84 -12.61 -2.70
C ASP A 132 4.28 -11.77 -1.54
N VAL A 133 2.96 -11.56 -1.56
CA VAL A 133 2.22 -10.88 -0.51
C VAL A 133 0.97 -11.65 -0.14
N SER A 134 0.49 -11.46 1.08
CA SER A 134 -0.86 -11.89 1.46
C SER A 134 -1.74 -10.66 1.68
N VAL A 135 -2.95 -10.70 1.16
CA VAL A 135 -3.92 -9.60 1.20
C VAL A 135 -5.15 -10.06 1.94
N PHE A 136 -5.51 -9.33 2.98
CA PHE A 136 -6.65 -9.62 3.85
C PHE A 136 -7.58 -8.41 3.85
N TYR A 137 -8.85 -8.59 3.48
CA TYR A 137 -9.84 -7.52 3.55
C TYR A 137 -10.54 -7.52 4.91
N PHE A 138 -10.45 -6.40 5.61
CA PHE A 138 -10.95 -6.24 6.96
C PHE A 138 -11.80 -4.97 7.14
N VAL A 139 -12.57 -4.97 8.20
CA VAL A 139 -12.99 -3.75 8.90
C VAL A 139 -12.22 -3.66 10.22
N ALA A 140 -11.56 -2.54 10.45
CA ALA A 140 -10.92 -2.24 11.72
C ALA A 140 -12.01 -1.88 12.75
N ASP A 141 -11.99 -2.55 13.89
CA ASP A 141 -12.88 -2.24 15.00
C ASP A 141 -12.39 -1.01 15.80
N THR A 142 -13.15 -0.63 16.81
CA THR A 142 -12.73 0.43 17.74
C THR A 142 -11.43 0.01 18.43
N PHE A 143 -10.42 0.89 18.42
CA PHE A 143 -9.18 0.61 19.12
C PHE A 143 -9.35 0.69 20.64
N ILE A 144 -8.51 -0.04 21.36
CA ILE A 144 -8.44 -0.06 22.82
C ILE A 144 -7.04 0.42 23.20
N ASP A 145 -6.95 1.50 23.99
CA ASP A 145 -5.66 1.95 24.53
C ASP A 145 -5.19 0.98 25.62
N ASP A 146 -3.93 0.58 25.52
CA ASP A 146 -3.22 -0.16 26.55
C ASP A 146 -2.25 0.79 27.25
N THR A 147 -2.54 1.06 28.52
CA THR A 147 -1.81 2.00 29.35
C THR A 147 -1.21 1.34 30.59
N GLU A 148 -1.16 0.00 30.64
CA GLU A 148 -0.62 -0.73 31.77
C GLU A 148 0.91 -0.79 31.76
N GLY A 149 1.52 -0.51 32.91
CA GLY A 149 2.97 -0.62 33.15
C GLY A 149 3.77 0.64 32.85
N ASP A 150 5.10 0.53 32.99
CA ASP A 150 6.10 1.57 32.76
C ASP A 150 6.61 1.60 31.31
N ASP A 151 5.97 0.86 30.40
CA ASP A 151 6.37 0.69 29.00
C ASP A 151 5.67 1.74 28.09
N SER A 152 5.99 1.70 26.82
CA SER A 152 5.36 2.58 25.81
C SER A 152 3.86 2.36 25.72
N VAL A 153 3.10 3.44 25.74
CA VAL A 153 1.64 3.38 25.53
C VAL A 153 1.36 2.80 24.16
N LYS A 154 0.44 1.82 24.10
CA LYS A 154 0.02 1.14 22.86
C LYS A 154 -1.48 1.30 22.65
N PHE A 155 -1.94 1.05 21.45
CA PHE A 155 -3.36 0.86 21.15
C PHE A 155 -3.53 -0.39 20.30
N THR A 156 -4.54 -1.18 20.62
CA THR A 156 -4.82 -2.45 19.97
C THR A 156 -6.06 -2.33 19.10
N VAL A 157 -5.98 -2.85 17.88
CA VAL A 157 -7.07 -2.89 16.90
C VAL A 157 -7.37 -4.33 16.55
N ASN A 158 -8.63 -4.73 16.66
CA ASN A 158 -9.14 -5.99 16.16
C ASN A 158 -9.64 -5.81 14.72
N PHE A 159 -9.26 -6.71 13.85
CA PHE A 159 -9.62 -6.70 12.43
C PHE A 159 -10.63 -7.81 12.16
N GLN A 160 -11.85 -7.41 11.81
CA GLN A 160 -12.94 -8.33 11.49
C GLN A 160 -12.91 -8.67 10.00
N PRO A 161 -12.87 -9.97 9.63
CA PRO A 161 -12.76 -10.38 8.23
C PRO A 161 -13.99 -10.00 7.40
N GLN A 162 -13.75 -9.60 6.15
CA GLN A 162 -14.79 -9.21 5.20
C GLN A 162 -14.86 -10.13 3.99
N GLY A 163 -14.50 -11.41 4.17
CA GLY A 163 -14.71 -12.48 3.19
C GLY A 163 -13.74 -12.51 1.99
N GLN A 164 -12.79 -11.57 1.90
CA GLN A 164 -11.80 -11.55 0.82
C GLN A 164 -10.40 -11.80 1.38
N LEU A 165 -9.74 -12.83 0.83
CA LEU A 165 -8.43 -13.29 1.24
C LEU A 165 -7.64 -13.78 0.02
N ALA A 166 -6.42 -13.30 -0.15
CA ALA A 166 -5.44 -13.87 -1.07
C ALA A 166 -4.12 -14.09 -0.34
N VAL A 167 -3.67 -15.34 -0.28
CA VAL A 167 -2.44 -15.74 0.42
C VAL A 167 -1.36 -16.08 -0.60
N TYR A 168 -0.16 -15.53 -0.41
CA TYR A 168 0.99 -15.72 -1.30
C TYR A 168 0.68 -15.39 -2.77
N THR A 169 -0.05 -14.30 -2.98
CA THR A 169 -0.29 -13.78 -4.33
C THR A 169 0.91 -12.97 -4.81
N LYS A 170 1.13 -12.94 -6.13
CA LYS A 170 2.20 -12.14 -6.72
C LYS A 170 1.78 -10.68 -6.88
N VAL A 171 2.65 -9.79 -6.45
CA VAL A 171 2.51 -8.36 -6.74
C VAL A 171 2.65 -8.14 -8.25
N ALA A 172 1.61 -7.60 -8.85
CA ALA A 172 1.58 -7.28 -10.27
C ALA A 172 2.32 -5.96 -10.55
N GLY A 173 2.97 -5.88 -11.69
CA GLY A 173 3.49 -4.63 -12.24
C GLY A 173 2.33 -3.79 -12.80
N GLY A 174 2.39 -2.48 -12.59
CA GLY A 174 1.52 -1.50 -13.24
C GLY A 174 2.34 -0.53 -14.07
N THR A 175 1.90 -0.19 -15.28
CA THR A 175 2.56 0.84 -16.11
C THR A 175 2.06 2.21 -15.68
N ILE A 176 2.99 3.13 -15.44
CA ILE A 176 2.65 4.53 -15.19
C ILE A 176 2.37 5.24 -16.53
N ALA A 177 1.34 6.08 -16.56
CA ALA A 177 0.98 6.89 -17.72
C ALA A 177 0.68 8.34 -17.31
N ALA A 178 1.02 9.29 -18.17
CA ALA A 178 0.70 10.71 -18.00
C ALA A 178 -0.61 11.07 -18.71
N THR A 179 -1.36 11.98 -18.13
CA THR A 179 -2.56 12.56 -18.74
C THR A 179 -2.60 14.06 -18.42
N PRO A 180 -2.60 14.93 -19.43
CA PRO A 180 -2.43 14.66 -20.87
C PRO A 180 -1.00 14.20 -21.22
N THR A 181 -0.81 13.63 -22.42
CA THR A 181 0.51 13.29 -22.96
C THR A 181 1.20 14.47 -23.67
N THR A 182 0.42 15.49 -24.01
CA THR A 182 0.89 16.77 -24.57
C THR A 182 0.20 17.93 -23.88
N LEU A 183 0.91 19.00 -23.57
CA LEU A 183 0.40 20.19 -22.91
C LEU A 183 0.95 21.44 -23.58
N SER A 184 0.09 22.34 -23.99
CA SER A 184 0.47 23.64 -24.55
C SER A 184 0.19 24.74 -23.53
N LEU A 185 1.19 25.59 -23.28
CA LEU A 185 1.13 26.70 -22.33
C LEU A 185 1.69 27.97 -22.98
N GLU A 186 1.27 29.12 -22.50
CA GLU A 186 1.97 30.38 -22.73
C GLU A 186 2.99 30.65 -21.64
N VAL A 187 3.95 31.55 -21.90
CA VAL A 187 4.92 31.94 -20.87
C VAL A 187 4.21 32.53 -19.67
N GLY A 188 4.45 31.94 -18.49
CA GLY A 188 3.80 32.28 -17.21
C GLY A 188 2.52 31.52 -16.93
N GLU A 189 1.94 30.82 -17.88
CA GLU A 189 0.76 29.99 -17.70
C GLU A 189 1.06 28.73 -16.89
N VAL A 190 0.03 28.18 -16.24
CA VAL A 190 0.12 26.99 -15.40
C VAL A 190 -0.87 25.94 -15.89
N GLY A 191 -0.35 24.72 -16.10
CA GLY A 191 -1.15 23.55 -16.42
C GLY A 191 -0.91 22.41 -15.42
N LYS A 192 -1.65 21.31 -15.59
CA LYS A 192 -1.50 20.13 -14.72
C LYS A 192 -1.36 18.86 -15.56
N VAL A 193 -0.36 18.06 -15.22
CA VAL A 193 -0.19 16.70 -15.71
C VAL A 193 -0.50 15.74 -14.55
N VAL A 194 -1.30 14.71 -14.82
CA VAL A 194 -1.69 13.71 -13.83
C VAL A 194 -0.99 12.40 -14.17
N ALA A 195 -0.24 11.85 -13.22
CA ALA A 195 0.33 10.51 -13.32
C ALA A 195 -0.68 9.47 -12.84
N ARG A 196 -0.89 8.42 -13.64
CA ARG A 196 -1.82 7.33 -13.32
C ARG A 196 -1.15 5.98 -13.43
N VAL A 197 -1.46 5.08 -12.48
CA VAL A 197 -1.11 3.66 -12.55
C VAL A 197 -2.41 2.87 -12.48
N ASN A 198 -2.66 2.01 -13.48
CA ASN A 198 -3.92 1.26 -13.61
C ASN A 198 -5.19 2.13 -13.44
N GLY A 199 -5.14 3.36 -13.99
CA GLY A 199 -6.25 4.31 -13.92
C GLY A 199 -6.32 5.16 -12.64
N ARG A 200 -5.57 4.82 -11.59
CA ARG A 200 -5.52 5.55 -10.32
C ARG A 200 -4.57 6.74 -10.40
N ASP A 201 -4.97 7.89 -9.89
CA ASP A 201 -4.11 9.07 -9.74
C ASP A 201 -3.05 8.83 -8.64
N VAL A 202 -1.78 8.89 -9.03
CA VAL A 202 -0.62 8.73 -8.15
C VAL A 202 0.27 9.97 -8.14
N SER A 203 -0.22 11.09 -8.66
CA SER A 203 0.56 12.32 -8.87
C SER A 203 1.24 12.85 -7.61
N ALA A 204 0.58 12.75 -6.44
CA ALA A 204 1.11 13.24 -5.17
C ALA A 204 2.30 12.42 -4.63
N GLY A 205 2.39 11.15 -5.01
CA GLY A 205 3.50 10.26 -4.63
C GLY A 205 4.52 10.02 -5.75
N ALA A 206 4.30 10.62 -6.92
CA ALA A 206 5.21 10.50 -8.05
C ALA A 206 6.39 11.46 -7.91
N ARG A 207 7.55 10.99 -8.39
CA ARG A 207 8.71 11.86 -8.57
C ARG A 207 8.64 12.49 -9.95
N TRP A 208 8.60 13.82 -9.98
CA TRP A 208 8.50 14.62 -11.19
C TRP A 208 9.84 15.24 -11.57
N THR A 209 10.17 15.22 -12.85
CA THR A 209 11.35 15.85 -13.42
C THR A 209 10.99 16.52 -14.75
N THR A 210 11.77 17.51 -15.15
CA THR A 210 11.69 18.15 -16.45
C THR A 210 13.01 17.97 -17.19
N SER A 211 12.96 17.83 -18.51
CA SER A 211 14.16 17.81 -19.36
C SER A 211 14.83 19.19 -19.47
N ASP A 212 14.03 20.26 -19.33
CA ASP A 212 14.50 21.64 -19.41
C ASP A 212 13.71 22.54 -18.45
N PRO A 213 14.29 22.87 -17.28
CA PRO A 213 13.62 23.73 -16.30
C PRO A 213 13.56 25.22 -16.71
N GLU A 214 14.35 25.64 -17.72
CA GLU A 214 14.30 27.00 -18.24
C GLU A 214 13.11 27.18 -19.19
N VAL A 215 12.62 26.11 -19.83
CA VAL A 215 11.42 26.11 -20.66
C VAL A 215 10.16 25.83 -19.86
N ALA A 216 10.17 24.78 -19.05
CA ALA A 216 9.01 24.38 -18.23
C ALA A 216 9.45 23.81 -16.87
N ALA A 217 8.91 24.36 -15.80
CA ALA A 217 9.14 23.90 -14.43
C ALA A 217 7.95 23.05 -13.94
N VAL A 218 8.23 21.95 -13.20
CA VAL A 218 7.21 21.09 -12.62
C VAL A 218 7.38 20.99 -11.10
N ASN A 219 6.30 20.99 -10.35
CA ASN A 219 6.33 20.78 -8.91
C ASN A 219 6.05 19.31 -8.53
N THR A 220 6.11 18.99 -7.24
CA THR A 220 5.89 17.64 -6.67
C THR A 220 4.47 17.07 -6.87
N HIS A 221 3.53 17.84 -7.40
CA HIS A 221 2.13 17.44 -7.62
C HIS A 221 1.75 17.40 -9.11
N GLY A 222 2.74 17.52 -10.01
CA GLY A 222 2.51 17.52 -11.44
C GLY A 222 1.95 18.83 -12.02
N VAL A 223 2.03 19.93 -11.26
CA VAL A 223 1.69 21.26 -11.76
C VAL A 223 2.89 21.81 -12.55
N VAL A 224 2.67 22.13 -13.82
CA VAL A 224 3.67 22.60 -14.76
C VAL A 224 3.46 24.10 -15.02
N ARG A 225 4.53 24.87 -15.02
CA ARG A 225 4.53 26.29 -15.36
C ARG A 225 5.42 26.53 -16.58
N GLY A 226 4.92 27.21 -17.59
CA GLY A 226 5.72 27.73 -18.69
C GLY A 226 6.66 28.85 -18.22
N VAL A 227 7.97 28.70 -18.50
CA VAL A 227 9.01 29.64 -18.08
C VAL A 227 9.49 30.47 -19.24
N ASP A 228 9.87 29.83 -20.34
CA ASP A 228 10.28 30.49 -21.61
C ASP A 228 9.81 29.65 -22.80
N THR A 229 9.84 30.23 -23.96
CA THR A 229 9.41 29.61 -25.23
C THR A 229 10.29 28.41 -25.60
N GLY A 230 9.65 27.29 -25.98
CA GLY A 230 10.36 26.06 -26.35
C GLY A 230 9.55 24.80 -26.09
N THR A 231 10.21 23.65 -26.04
CA THR A 231 9.62 22.35 -25.71
C THR A 231 10.41 21.69 -24.60
N ALA A 232 9.71 21.10 -23.65
CA ALA A 232 10.30 20.31 -22.57
C ALA A 232 9.47 19.05 -22.32
N THR A 233 10.12 17.97 -21.91
CA THR A 233 9.44 16.74 -21.49
C THR A 233 9.35 16.68 -19.98
N ILE A 234 8.14 16.59 -19.47
CA ILE A 234 7.86 16.33 -18.06
C ILE A 234 7.76 14.82 -17.87
N THR A 235 8.59 14.28 -17.00
CA THR A 235 8.65 12.83 -16.69
C THR A 235 8.24 12.57 -15.27
N ALA A 236 7.34 11.59 -15.07
CA ALA A 236 6.96 11.08 -13.76
C ALA A 236 7.39 9.63 -13.59
N THR A 237 7.92 9.31 -12.41
CA THR A 237 8.17 7.94 -11.96
C THR A 237 7.44 7.68 -10.65
N TYR A 238 7.00 6.43 -10.41
CA TYR A 238 6.30 6.08 -9.19
C TYR A 238 6.84 4.76 -8.62
N PRO A 239 7.11 4.67 -7.30
CA PRO A 239 7.63 3.46 -6.68
C PRO A 239 6.70 2.26 -6.93
N GLY A 240 7.27 1.18 -7.49
CA GLY A 240 6.53 -0.04 -7.81
C GLY A 240 5.78 -0.02 -9.15
N ALA A 241 5.72 1.10 -9.87
CA ALA A 241 5.26 1.11 -11.25
C ALA A 241 6.38 0.74 -12.22
N THR A 242 6.01 0.21 -13.38
CA THR A 242 6.93 -0.06 -14.49
C THR A 242 6.92 1.10 -15.49
N GLY A 243 8.11 1.46 -16.00
CA GLY A 243 8.29 2.51 -16.99
C GLY A 243 8.27 3.91 -16.40
N THR A 244 8.18 4.89 -17.30
CA THR A 244 8.06 6.32 -17.02
C THR A 244 6.81 6.87 -17.70
N ALA A 245 6.17 7.87 -17.09
CA ALA A 245 5.09 8.61 -17.72
C ALA A 245 5.63 9.94 -18.24
N GLU A 246 5.39 10.24 -19.51
CA GLU A 246 5.93 11.42 -20.16
C GLU A 246 4.81 12.30 -20.70
N CYS A 247 5.01 13.61 -20.57
CA CYS A 247 4.18 14.64 -21.17
C CYS A 247 5.08 15.64 -21.89
N GLU A 248 4.86 15.83 -23.19
CA GLU A 248 5.53 16.86 -23.96
C GLU A 248 4.84 18.20 -23.70
N VAL A 249 5.61 19.19 -23.25
CA VAL A 249 5.13 20.55 -22.98
C VAL A 249 5.70 21.50 -24.00
N THR A 250 4.82 22.18 -24.71
CA THR A 250 5.19 23.26 -25.64
C THR A 250 4.80 24.59 -25.02
N VAL A 251 5.78 25.46 -24.84
CA VAL A 251 5.56 26.82 -24.33
C VAL A 251 5.70 27.81 -25.47
N SER A 252 4.68 28.62 -25.70
CA SER A 252 4.65 29.68 -26.72
C SER A 252 4.75 31.08 -26.09
N ALA A 253 5.11 32.06 -26.89
CA ALA A 253 5.02 33.45 -26.49
C ALA A 253 3.53 33.82 -26.17
N PRO A 254 3.28 34.76 -25.25
CA PRO A 254 1.95 35.24 -24.90
C PRO A 254 1.25 35.97 -26.03
#